data_d4fd004ff879299037b7bd0d0c741665
#
_entry.id   d4fd004ff879299037b7bd0d0c741665
#
_cell.length_a   1.000
_cell.length_b   1.000
_cell.length_c   1.000
_cell.angle_alpha   90.00
_cell.angle_beta   90.00
_cell.angle_gamma   90.00
#
_symmetry.space_group_name_H-M   'P 1'
#
loop_
_entity.id
_entity.type
_entity.pdbx_description
1 polymer ?
#
loop_
_entity_poly.entity_id
_entity_poly.type
_entity_poly.pdbx_seq_one_letter_code
_entity_poly.pdbx_strand_id
1 'polypeptide(L)'
;MVKKIKEKSSLDKFFPIHSQTSKEDKIFLLNTIKLLNLNLSTYNYLEIGSYLGGSLTPFIMDKKCKKILSIDKRNLKLSDERGENYDYKNIPEKKMFLNFRKNGLKIDKIKTFNGKIKNLKKRGAKYDLVFIDGEHTDHNCYEDFLYSLNFIKKNSIIIFHDSSVIYKAISLIFIYLNKEKIPYSFIKKSESLMSAIFFGKYIKMKFNKIYGKIESTKKYFNSSRNFILLSQANNKLKVKLRWSKFFKRKYPYKY
;
A
#
# COMPACT_ATOMS: atom_id res chain seq x y z
N MET A 1 9.36 6.49 -29.79
CA MET A 1 9.45 7.54 -28.75
C MET A 1 8.11 8.18 -28.39
N VAL A 2 7.24 8.53 -29.33
CA VAL A 2 5.95 9.22 -29.10
C VAL A 2 4.93 8.42 -28.26
N LYS A 3 4.85 7.07 -28.38
CA LYS A 3 3.94 6.23 -27.56
C LYS A 3 4.32 6.21 -26.06
N LYS A 4 5.63 6.16 -25.73
CA LYS A 4 6.09 6.19 -24.33
C LYS A 4 5.79 7.52 -23.63
N ILE A 5 5.87 8.64 -24.35
CA ILE A 5 5.56 9.98 -23.81
C ILE A 5 4.06 10.12 -23.54
N LYS A 6 3.18 9.59 -24.43
CA LYS A 6 1.71 9.60 -24.22
C LYS A 6 1.27 8.75 -23.04
N GLU A 7 1.87 7.57 -22.81
CA GLU A 7 1.56 6.73 -21.66
C GLU A 7 1.98 7.37 -20.34
N LYS A 8 3.17 7.97 -20.28
CA LYS A 8 3.66 8.69 -19.09
C LYS A 8 2.73 9.87 -18.75
N SER A 9 2.33 10.65 -19.74
CA SER A 9 1.40 11.77 -19.54
C SER A 9 -0.01 11.36 -19.09
N SER A 10 -0.47 10.14 -19.41
CA SER A 10 -1.78 9.66 -18.97
C SER A 10 -1.80 9.25 -17.49
N LEU A 11 -0.76 8.56 -17.01
CA LEU A 11 -0.63 8.22 -15.57
C LEU A 11 -0.41 9.45 -14.71
N ASP A 12 0.43 10.38 -15.15
CA ASP A 12 0.74 11.61 -14.40
C ASP A 12 -0.51 12.48 -14.18
N LYS A 13 -1.51 12.41 -15.07
CA LYS A 13 -2.80 13.08 -14.88
C LYS A 13 -3.56 12.54 -13.66
N PHE A 14 -3.50 11.25 -13.40
CA PHE A 14 -4.17 10.63 -12.25
C PHE A 14 -3.34 10.71 -10.97
N PHE A 15 -2.01 10.87 -11.08
CA PHE A 15 -1.07 10.92 -9.96
C PHE A 15 -0.19 12.18 -10.03
N PRO A 16 -0.78 13.39 -9.96
CA PRO A 16 -0.04 14.64 -10.06
C PRO A 16 0.82 14.93 -8.82
N ILE A 17 0.58 14.23 -7.71
CA ILE A 17 1.30 14.38 -6.46
C ILE A 17 2.26 13.20 -6.31
N HIS A 18 3.49 13.49 -5.85
CA HIS A 18 4.49 12.47 -5.58
C HIS A 18 3.96 11.41 -4.60
N SER A 19 4.15 10.15 -4.95
CA SER A 19 3.89 8.97 -4.10
C SER A 19 5.07 8.02 -4.18
N GLN A 20 5.20 7.15 -3.18
CA GLN A 20 6.23 6.10 -3.16
C GLN A 20 5.81 4.86 -3.97
N THR A 21 4.72 4.96 -4.74
CA THR A 21 4.21 3.89 -5.62
C THR A 21 4.93 3.87 -6.96
N SER A 22 5.27 2.68 -7.43
CA SER A 22 5.85 2.46 -8.76
C SER A 22 4.83 2.71 -9.88
N LYS A 23 5.28 2.68 -11.14
CA LYS A 23 4.38 2.74 -12.31
C LYS A 23 3.38 1.59 -12.28
N GLU A 24 3.83 0.38 -11.97
CA GLU A 24 2.98 -0.82 -11.94
C GLU A 24 1.97 -0.80 -10.79
N ASP A 25 2.31 -0.18 -9.67
CA ASP A 25 1.40 0.04 -8.56
C ASP A 25 0.29 1.03 -8.92
N LYS A 26 0.65 2.12 -9.61
CA LYS A 26 -0.32 3.09 -10.13
C LYS A 26 -1.31 2.43 -11.09
N ILE A 27 -0.82 1.57 -11.99
CA ILE A 27 -1.67 0.79 -12.90
C ILE A 27 -2.57 -0.17 -12.10
N PHE A 28 -2.05 -0.80 -11.05
CA PHE A 28 -2.84 -1.67 -10.18
C PHE A 28 -4.02 -0.92 -9.54
N LEU A 29 -3.77 0.27 -8.98
CA LEU A 29 -4.82 1.12 -8.40
C LEU A 29 -5.87 1.54 -9.43
N LEU A 30 -5.45 1.97 -10.63
CA LEU A 30 -6.38 2.36 -11.70
C LEU A 30 -7.24 1.18 -12.18
N ASN A 31 -6.66 -0.02 -12.28
CA ASN A 31 -7.39 -1.23 -12.62
C ASN A 31 -8.42 -1.57 -11.54
N THR A 32 -8.09 -1.36 -10.26
CA THR A 32 -9.03 -1.55 -9.16
C THR A 32 -10.17 -0.54 -9.21
N ILE A 33 -9.88 0.73 -9.49
CA ILE A 33 -10.91 1.77 -9.70
C ILE A 33 -11.84 1.37 -10.86
N LYS A 34 -11.26 0.92 -11.98
CA LYS A 34 -12.04 0.44 -13.13
C LYS A 34 -12.95 -0.74 -12.76
N LEU A 35 -12.43 -1.70 -11.98
CA LEU A 35 -13.21 -2.83 -11.49
C LEU A 35 -14.39 -2.37 -10.62
N LEU A 36 -14.16 -1.47 -9.68
CA LEU A 36 -15.21 -0.91 -8.82
C LEU A 36 -16.25 -0.15 -9.65
N ASN A 37 -15.82 0.66 -10.60
CA ASN A 37 -16.68 1.46 -11.47
C ASN A 37 -17.56 0.62 -12.40
N LEU A 38 -17.11 -0.58 -12.78
CA LEU A 38 -17.91 -1.52 -13.57
C LEU A 38 -18.96 -2.25 -12.71
N ASN A 39 -18.75 -2.36 -11.40
CA ASN A 39 -19.56 -3.17 -10.50
C ASN A 39 -20.44 -2.40 -9.52
N LEU A 40 -20.19 -1.10 -9.35
CA LEU A 40 -20.84 -0.23 -8.39
C LEU A 40 -21.24 1.10 -9.02
N SER A 41 -22.40 1.64 -8.62
CA SER A 41 -22.79 3.03 -8.93
C SER A 41 -21.93 4.04 -8.18
N THR A 42 -21.64 3.74 -6.93
CA THR A 42 -20.75 4.55 -6.07
C THR A 42 -19.99 3.64 -5.10
N TYR A 43 -18.83 4.09 -4.63
CA TYR A 43 -18.04 3.36 -3.63
C TYR A 43 -17.37 4.30 -2.62
N ASN A 44 -16.94 3.72 -1.50
CA ASN A 44 -16.17 4.39 -0.46
C ASN A 44 -14.76 3.79 -0.37
N TYR A 45 -13.78 4.62 -0.13
CA TYR A 45 -12.36 4.27 -0.06
C TYR A 45 -11.74 4.60 1.30
N LEU A 46 -10.96 3.70 1.86
CA LEU A 46 -10.15 3.89 3.06
C LEU A 46 -8.69 3.62 2.73
N GLU A 47 -7.80 4.50 3.18
CA GLU A 47 -6.34 4.34 3.04
C GLU A 47 -5.66 4.48 4.38
N ILE A 48 -4.73 3.56 4.67
CA ILE A 48 -3.83 3.60 5.83
C ILE A 48 -2.42 3.88 5.30
N GLY A 49 -1.83 5.00 5.71
CA GLY A 49 -0.52 5.46 5.22
C GLY A 49 -0.63 6.36 4.00
N SER A 50 -1.14 7.57 4.17
CA SER A 50 -1.43 8.47 3.03
C SER A 50 -0.28 9.40 2.65
N TYR A 51 0.74 9.52 3.49
CA TYR A 51 1.95 10.33 3.23
C TYR A 51 1.64 11.73 2.68
N LEU A 52 2.08 12.04 1.45
CA LEU A 52 1.83 13.32 0.75
C LEU A 52 0.52 13.32 -0.04
N GLY A 53 -0.24 12.24 -0.04
CA GLY A 53 -1.55 12.10 -0.68
C GLY A 53 -1.51 11.67 -2.15
N GLY A 54 -0.35 11.22 -2.65
CA GLY A 54 -0.21 10.86 -4.07
C GLY A 54 -1.10 9.69 -4.49
N SER A 55 -1.21 8.65 -3.68
CA SER A 55 -2.08 7.48 -3.88
C SER A 55 -3.58 7.80 -3.77
N LEU A 56 -3.94 8.84 -3.01
CA LEU A 56 -5.32 9.32 -2.88
C LEU A 56 -5.85 9.99 -4.15
N THR A 57 -4.96 10.55 -4.99
CA THR A 57 -5.35 11.44 -6.10
C THR A 57 -6.34 10.81 -7.09
N PRO A 58 -6.15 9.57 -7.58
CA PRO A 58 -7.10 8.98 -8.53
C PRO A 58 -8.48 8.76 -7.92
N PHE A 59 -8.57 8.49 -6.60
CA PHE A 59 -9.84 8.34 -5.89
C PHE A 59 -10.52 9.69 -5.64
N ILE A 60 -9.74 10.75 -5.40
CA ILE A 60 -10.27 12.12 -5.30
C ILE A 60 -10.89 12.54 -6.64
N MET A 61 -10.26 12.20 -7.75
CA MET A 61 -10.72 12.56 -9.09
C MET A 61 -11.91 11.70 -9.56
N ASP A 62 -12.06 10.48 -9.05
CA ASP A 62 -13.14 9.60 -9.46
C ASP A 62 -14.49 10.07 -8.87
N LYS A 63 -15.45 10.37 -9.77
CA LYS A 63 -16.81 10.83 -9.42
C LYS A 63 -17.63 9.77 -8.68
N LYS A 64 -17.33 8.47 -8.88
CA LYS A 64 -18.01 7.36 -8.20
C LYS A 64 -17.49 7.13 -6.78
N CYS A 65 -16.28 7.56 -6.45
CA CYS A 65 -15.77 7.57 -5.08
C CYS A 65 -16.45 8.68 -4.28
N LYS A 66 -17.29 8.32 -3.30
CA LYS A 66 -18.10 9.29 -2.53
C LYS A 66 -17.49 9.69 -1.19
N LYS A 67 -16.79 8.77 -0.54
CA LYS A 67 -16.15 9.04 0.75
C LYS A 67 -14.74 8.46 0.74
N ILE A 68 -13.80 9.26 1.22
CA ILE A 68 -12.41 8.85 1.43
C ILE A 68 -12.08 9.05 2.91
N LEU A 69 -11.58 7.99 3.55
CA LEU A 69 -10.98 8.09 4.88
C LEU A 69 -9.48 7.84 4.75
N SER A 70 -8.70 8.84 5.09
CA SER A 70 -7.24 8.80 5.12
C SER A 70 -6.78 8.67 6.57
N ILE A 71 -6.19 7.53 6.91
CA ILE A 71 -5.63 7.24 8.23
C ILE A 71 -4.12 7.26 8.11
N ASP A 72 -3.45 8.08 8.92
CA ASP A 72 -2.00 8.13 8.91
C ASP A 72 -1.47 8.56 10.27
N LYS A 73 -0.52 7.81 10.81
CA LYS A 73 0.21 8.18 12.02
C LYS A 73 1.46 8.94 11.61
N ARG A 74 1.39 10.25 11.62
CA ARG A 74 2.40 11.17 11.08
C ARG A 74 3.56 11.43 12.04
N ASN A 75 4.63 12.03 11.48
CA ASN A 75 5.82 12.47 12.23
C ASN A 75 6.60 11.34 12.92
N LEU A 76 6.81 10.23 12.22
CA LEU A 76 7.48 9.04 12.76
C LEU A 76 8.80 8.76 12.06
N LYS A 77 9.66 8.05 12.79
CA LYS A 77 10.71 7.21 12.21
C LYS A 77 10.22 5.77 12.24
N LEU A 78 10.31 5.11 11.11
CA LEU A 78 9.84 3.74 10.93
C LEU A 78 10.97 2.88 10.40
N SER A 79 10.97 1.60 10.82
CA SER A 79 11.79 0.56 10.20
C SER A 79 10.87 -0.47 9.59
N ASP A 80 11.28 -1.06 8.47
CA ASP A 80 10.54 -2.16 7.85
C ASP A 80 11.21 -3.52 8.10
N GLU A 81 10.60 -4.59 7.59
CA GLU A 81 11.13 -5.96 7.74
C GLU A 81 12.47 -6.18 7.03
N ARG A 82 12.88 -5.30 6.12
CA ARG A 82 14.21 -5.32 5.48
C ARG A 82 15.31 -4.76 6.39
N GLY A 83 14.91 -4.05 7.48
CA GLY A 83 15.81 -3.27 8.32
C GLY A 83 16.19 -1.91 7.70
N GLU A 84 15.44 -1.43 6.71
CA GLU A 84 15.56 -0.07 6.19
C GLU A 84 14.83 0.91 7.12
N ASN A 85 15.41 2.11 7.29
CA ASN A 85 14.84 3.15 8.14
C ASN A 85 14.31 4.29 7.30
N TYR A 86 13.10 4.72 7.62
CA TYR A 86 12.41 5.82 6.97
C TYR A 86 12.18 6.95 7.97
N ASP A 87 12.47 8.17 7.55
CA ASP A 87 12.20 9.36 8.36
C ASP A 87 11.06 10.18 7.73
N TYR A 88 9.88 10.03 8.32
CA TYR A 88 8.67 10.78 7.95
C TYR A 88 8.44 11.98 8.88
N LYS A 89 9.46 12.42 9.63
CA LYS A 89 9.39 13.68 10.36
C LYS A 89 9.12 14.83 9.40
N ASN A 90 8.38 15.82 9.87
CA ASN A 90 8.03 17.00 9.08
C ASN A 90 7.12 16.73 7.86
N ILE A 91 6.30 15.67 7.92
CA ILE A 91 5.25 15.40 6.94
C ILE A 91 3.87 15.56 7.63
N PRO A 92 3.50 16.78 8.03
CA PRO A 92 2.21 17.02 8.66
C PRO A 92 1.08 16.89 7.62
N GLU A 93 -0.11 16.61 8.10
CA GLU A 93 -1.33 16.54 7.29
C GLU A 93 -1.55 17.81 6.43
N LYS A 94 -1.22 18.98 6.97
CA LYS A 94 -1.29 20.27 6.25
C LYS A 94 -0.53 20.24 4.92
N LYS A 95 0.62 19.52 4.85
CA LYS A 95 1.41 19.40 3.62
C LYS A 95 0.67 18.59 2.56
N MET A 96 -0.02 17.52 2.95
CA MET A 96 -0.87 16.74 2.06
C MET A 96 -2.00 17.61 1.49
N PHE A 97 -2.72 18.35 2.31
CA PHE A 97 -3.79 19.26 1.85
C PHE A 97 -3.27 20.40 0.97
N LEU A 98 -2.07 20.93 1.24
CA LEU A 98 -1.43 21.91 0.35
C LEU A 98 -1.15 21.32 -1.03
N ASN A 99 -0.69 20.06 -1.11
CA ASN A 99 -0.49 19.37 -2.38
C ASN A 99 -1.80 19.23 -3.15
N PHE A 100 -2.90 18.85 -2.49
CA PHE A 100 -4.22 18.77 -3.14
C PHE A 100 -4.65 20.11 -3.72
N ARG A 101 -4.57 21.20 -2.94
CA ARG A 101 -4.93 22.55 -3.38
C ARG A 101 -4.09 23.02 -4.56
N LYS A 102 -2.76 22.83 -4.50
CA LYS A 102 -1.84 23.18 -5.61
C LYS A 102 -2.17 22.47 -6.92
N ASN A 103 -2.77 21.29 -6.85
CA ASN A 103 -3.17 20.50 -8.02
C ASN A 103 -4.68 20.63 -8.35
N GLY A 104 -5.38 21.61 -7.76
CA GLY A 104 -6.80 21.89 -8.05
C GLY A 104 -7.76 20.76 -7.65
N LEU A 105 -7.37 19.88 -6.71
CA LEU A 105 -8.18 18.74 -6.29
C LEU A 105 -9.24 19.16 -5.26
N LYS A 106 -10.49 18.74 -5.49
CA LYS A 106 -11.61 18.94 -4.54
C LYS A 106 -11.52 17.92 -3.41
N ILE A 107 -11.48 18.39 -2.17
CA ILE A 107 -11.21 17.59 -0.97
C ILE A 107 -12.42 17.38 -0.06
N ASP A 108 -13.60 17.80 -0.49
CA ASP A 108 -14.86 17.75 0.24
C ASP A 108 -15.27 16.34 0.70
N LYS A 109 -14.88 15.32 -0.06
CA LYS A 109 -15.17 13.91 0.28
C LYS A 109 -14.11 13.23 1.16
N ILE A 110 -13.03 13.94 1.55
CA ILE A 110 -11.93 13.40 2.35
C ILE A 110 -12.15 13.70 3.83
N LYS A 111 -12.07 12.66 4.64
CA LYS A 111 -11.90 12.76 6.09
C LYS A 111 -10.55 12.18 6.45
N THR A 112 -9.87 12.79 7.41
CA THR A 112 -8.57 12.34 7.89
C THR A 112 -8.66 11.89 9.35
N PHE A 113 -7.79 10.96 9.71
CA PHE A 113 -7.60 10.52 11.08
C PHE A 113 -6.09 10.36 11.35
N ASN A 114 -5.55 11.18 12.26
CA ASN A 114 -4.16 11.08 12.67
C ASN A 114 -4.03 10.05 13.79
N GLY A 115 -3.56 8.84 13.44
CA GLY A 115 -3.42 7.73 14.37
C GLY A 115 -3.42 6.37 13.67
N LYS A 116 -3.58 5.30 14.46
CA LYS A 116 -3.74 3.93 13.94
C LYS A 116 -5.22 3.58 13.81
N ILE A 117 -5.56 2.72 12.84
CA ILE A 117 -6.95 2.29 12.59
C ILE A 117 -7.61 1.66 13.82
N LYS A 118 -6.86 1.00 14.70
CA LYS A 118 -7.36 0.42 15.94
C LYS A 118 -7.97 1.45 16.90
N ASN A 119 -7.57 2.70 16.80
CA ASN A 119 -8.07 3.79 17.64
C ASN A 119 -9.33 4.45 17.04
N LEU A 120 -9.72 4.03 15.83
CA LEU A 120 -10.93 4.55 15.19
C LEU A 120 -12.18 3.91 15.82
N LYS A 121 -13.16 4.73 16.19
CA LYS A 121 -14.44 4.21 16.72
C LYS A 121 -15.16 3.37 15.66
N LYS A 122 -15.67 2.19 16.05
CA LYS A 122 -16.35 1.23 15.15
C LYS A 122 -17.64 1.78 14.50
N ARG A 123 -18.15 2.93 14.92
CA ARG A 123 -19.34 3.59 14.35
C ARG A 123 -18.93 4.41 13.14
N GLY A 124 -19.41 4.06 11.95
CA GLY A 124 -19.08 4.85 10.76
C GLY A 124 -19.43 4.19 9.44
N ALA A 125 -18.98 4.80 8.37
CA ALA A 125 -19.18 4.31 7.02
C ALA A 125 -18.43 2.99 6.80
N LYS A 126 -19.03 2.13 5.97
CA LYS A 126 -18.36 0.93 5.46
C LYS A 126 -17.72 1.23 4.11
N TYR A 127 -16.59 0.59 3.84
CA TYR A 127 -15.75 0.84 2.68
C TYR A 127 -15.77 -0.34 1.72
N ASP A 128 -15.77 -0.03 0.43
CA ASP A 128 -15.72 -1.00 -0.66
C ASP A 128 -14.27 -1.38 -0.99
N LEU A 129 -13.35 -0.45 -0.73
CA LEU A 129 -11.93 -0.62 -0.95
C LEU A 129 -11.15 -0.11 0.26
N VAL A 130 -10.19 -0.90 0.72
CA VAL A 130 -9.18 -0.53 1.70
C VAL A 130 -7.80 -0.68 1.06
N PHE A 131 -6.92 0.30 1.28
CA PHE A 131 -5.52 0.23 0.90
C PHE A 131 -4.65 0.33 2.15
N ILE A 132 -3.87 -0.69 2.43
CA ILE A 132 -2.94 -0.78 3.56
C ILE A 132 -1.53 -0.50 3.04
N ASP A 133 -1.03 0.69 3.34
CA ASP A 133 0.27 1.24 2.95
C ASP A 133 0.91 1.99 4.14
N GLY A 134 0.67 1.47 5.35
CA GLY A 134 1.14 2.05 6.61
C GLY A 134 2.58 1.65 6.96
N GLU A 135 2.78 1.18 8.19
CA GLU A 135 4.08 0.67 8.62
C GLU A 135 4.36 -0.68 7.95
N HIS A 136 5.47 -0.80 7.19
CA HIS A 136 5.82 -2.02 6.45
C HIS A 136 6.47 -3.08 7.34
N THR A 137 5.80 -3.40 8.47
CA THR A 137 6.14 -4.53 9.33
C THR A 137 5.03 -5.57 9.30
N ASP A 138 5.40 -6.85 9.44
CA ASP A 138 4.43 -7.94 9.47
C ASP A 138 3.40 -7.73 10.59
N HIS A 139 3.83 -7.28 11.76
CA HIS A 139 2.94 -7.03 12.90
C HIS A 139 1.91 -5.94 12.61
N ASN A 140 2.35 -4.75 12.16
CA ASN A 140 1.45 -3.62 11.93
C ASN A 140 0.50 -3.89 10.76
N CYS A 141 0.98 -4.50 9.68
CA CYS A 141 0.14 -4.87 8.54
C CYS A 141 -0.97 -5.87 8.96
N TYR A 142 -0.62 -6.90 9.74
CA TYR A 142 -1.60 -7.86 10.24
C TYR A 142 -2.63 -7.18 11.16
N GLU A 143 -2.19 -6.31 12.06
CA GLU A 143 -3.05 -5.52 12.94
C GLU A 143 -4.00 -4.63 12.12
N ASP A 144 -3.47 -3.86 11.15
CA ASP A 144 -4.24 -2.99 10.27
C ASP A 144 -5.28 -3.78 9.47
N PHE A 145 -4.93 -4.98 8.98
CA PHE A 145 -5.88 -5.86 8.32
C PHE A 145 -7.03 -6.27 9.25
N LEU A 146 -6.72 -6.79 10.45
CA LEU A 146 -7.75 -7.25 11.40
C LEU A 146 -8.72 -6.12 11.77
N TYR A 147 -8.22 -4.93 12.05
CA TYR A 147 -9.07 -3.78 12.36
C TYR A 147 -9.85 -3.30 11.14
N SER A 148 -9.28 -3.39 9.93
CA SER A 148 -9.97 -3.03 8.68
C SER A 148 -11.23 -3.87 8.44
N LEU A 149 -11.27 -5.14 8.88
CA LEU A 149 -12.45 -5.99 8.76
C LEU A 149 -13.71 -5.38 9.43
N ASN A 150 -13.54 -4.54 10.45
CA ASN A 150 -14.65 -3.83 11.07
C ASN A 150 -15.25 -2.72 10.19
N PHE A 151 -14.55 -2.30 9.15
CA PHE A 151 -14.90 -1.15 8.31
C PHE A 151 -15.23 -1.52 6.86
N ILE A 152 -15.04 -2.78 6.46
CA ILE A 152 -15.33 -3.21 5.09
C ILE A 152 -16.78 -3.65 4.90
N LYS A 153 -17.26 -3.57 3.66
CA LYS A 153 -18.52 -4.18 3.22
C LYS A 153 -18.33 -5.67 2.94
N LYS A 154 -19.45 -6.43 2.86
CA LYS A 154 -19.43 -7.84 2.46
C LYS A 154 -18.73 -8.07 1.11
N ASN A 155 -18.96 -7.18 0.15
CA ASN A 155 -18.29 -7.19 -1.16
C ASN A 155 -17.25 -6.08 -1.14
N SER A 156 -16.00 -6.42 -0.90
CA SER A 156 -14.91 -5.45 -0.74
C SER A 156 -13.58 -5.99 -1.23
N ILE A 157 -12.62 -5.08 -1.33
CA ILE A 157 -11.24 -5.37 -1.75
C ILE A 157 -10.31 -4.76 -0.70
N ILE A 158 -9.30 -5.51 -0.27
CA ILE A 158 -8.19 -4.97 0.53
C ILE A 158 -6.91 -5.11 -0.28
N ILE A 159 -6.24 -4.00 -0.53
CA ILE A 159 -4.94 -3.93 -1.22
C ILE A 159 -3.84 -3.74 -0.19
N PHE A 160 -2.71 -4.38 -0.38
CA PHE A 160 -1.50 -4.24 0.42
C PHE A 160 -0.36 -3.72 -0.46
N HIS A 161 0.30 -2.65 -0.04
CA HIS A 161 1.54 -2.18 -0.63
C HIS A 161 2.74 -2.94 -0.06
N ASP A 162 3.88 -2.90 -0.75
CA ASP A 162 5.11 -3.59 -0.36
C ASP A 162 4.89 -5.04 0.12
N SER A 163 3.93 -5.73 -0.52
CA SER A 163 3.44 -7.03 -0.07
C SER A 163 4.53 -8.10 0.04
N SER A 164 5.62 -7.98 -0.71
CA SER A 164 6.78 -8.86 -0.57
C SER A 164 7.59 -8.59 0.71
N VAL A 165 7.52 -7.39 1.26
CA VAL A 165 8.16 -7.03 2.54
C VAL A 165 7.38 -7.64 3.70
N ILE A 166 6.07 -7.53 3.66
CA ILE A 166 5.11 -7.96 4.70
C ILE A 166 4.51 -9.35 4.40
N TYR A 167 5.27 -10.25 3.74
CA TYR A 167 4.74 -11.54 3.28
C TYR A 167 4.30 -12.47 4.42
N LYS A 168 4.90 -12.37 5.61
CA LYS A 168 4.49 -13.15 6.78
C LYS A 168 3.14 -12.67 7.31
N ALA A 169 2.89 -11.35 7.31
CA ALA A 169 1.56 -10.82 7.61
C ALA A 169 0.50 -11.39 6.66
N ILE A 170 0.78 -11.43 5.35
CA ILE A 170 -0.13 -12.04 4.36
C ILE A 170 -0.36 -13.53 4.67
N SER A 171 0.68 -14.26 5.08
CA SER A 171 0.54 -15.66 5.52
C SER A 171 -0.37 -15.80 6.75
N LEU A 172 -0.17 -14.95 7.76
CA LEU A 172 -1.01 -14.92 8.96
C LEU A 172 -2.47 -14.56 8.63
N ILE A 173 -2.67 -13.63 7.71
CA ILE A 173 -4.00 -13.27 7.20
C ILE A 173 -4.70 -14.48 6.58
N PHE A 174 -3.99 -15.29 5.78
CA PHE A 174 -4.57 -16.50 5.20
C PHE A 174 -4.95 -17.53 6.28
N ILE A 175 -4.09 -17.72 7.29
CA ILE A 175 -4.38 -18.60 8.42
C ILE A 175 -5.64 -18.11 9.14
N TYR A 176 -5.74 -16.81 9.43
CA TYR A 176 -6.91 -16.20 10.07
C TYR A 176 -8.19 -16.39 9.25
N LEU A 177 -8.16 -16.02 7.96
CA LEU A 177 -9.34 -16.11 7.09
C LEU A 177 -9.84 -17.55 6.96
N ASN A 178 -8.92 -18.52 6.85
CA ASN A 178 -9.25 -19.94 6.77
C ASN A 178 -9.85 -20.46 8.10
N LYS A 179 -9.25 -20.07 9.26
CA LYS A 179 -9.76 -20.42 10.59
C LYS A 179 -11.17 -19.88 10.81
N GLU A 180 -11.40 -18.62 10.46
CA GLU A 180 -12.71 -17.96 10.57
C GLU A 180 -13.69 -18.34 9.44
N LYS A 181 -13.30 -19.25 8.53
CA LYS A 181 -14.09 -19.71 7.38
C LYS A 181 -14.61 -18.55 6.51
N ILE A 182 -13.83 -17.47 6.39
CA ILE A 182 -14.16 -16.30 5.56
C ILE A 182 -13.69 -16.57 4.14
N PRO A 183 -14.59 -16.68 3.14
CA PRO A 183 -14.21 -16.92 1.75
C PRO A 183 -13.47 -15.71 1.16
N TYR A 184 -12.38 -15.96 0.45
CA TYR A 184 -11.59 -14.93 -0.22
C TYR A 184 -10.89 -15.45 -1.47
N SER A 185 -10.43 -14.54 -2.31
CA SER A 185 -9.41 -14.77 -3.35
C SER A 185 -8.25 -13.82 -3.15
N PHE A 186 -7.06 -14.27 -3.47
CA PHE A 186 -5.83 -13.48 -3.37
C PHE A 186 -5.15 -13.36 -4.73
N ILE A 187 -4.62 -12.18 -5.01
CA ILE A 187 -3.76 -11.96 -6.18
C ILE A 187 -2.48 -11.22 -5.78
N LYS A 188 -1.39 -11.59 -6.44
CA LYS A 188 -0.15 -10.82 -6.49
C LYS A 188 0.16 -10.53 -7.96
N LYS A 189 0.10 -9.25 -8.33
CA LYS A 189 0.46 -8.84 -9.70
C LYS A 189 1.98 -8.93 -9.86
N SER A 190 2.44 -9.58 -10.94
CA SER A 190 3.85 -9.55 -11.32
C SER A 190 4.30 -8.10 -11.55
N GLU A 191 5.55 -7.78 -11.20
CA GLU A 191 6.18 -6.46 -11.40
C GLU A 191 5.61 -5.32 -10.54
N SER A 192 4.49 -5.52 -9.82
CA SER A 192 3.95 -4.56 -8.86
C SER A 192 4.36 -4.95 -7.44
N LEU A 193 4.51 -3.98 -6.57
CA LEU A 193 4.70 -4.20 -5.13
C LEU A 193 3.39 -4.53 -4.43
N MET A 194 2.25 -4.44 -5.14
CA MET A 194 0.92 -4.64 -4.58
C MET A 194 0.44 -6.07 -4.69
N SER A 195 -0.35 -6.46 -3.69
CA SER A 195 -1.23 -7.62 -3.70
C SER A 195 -2.63 -7.22 -3.22
N ALA A 196 -3.64 -8.07 -3.46
CA ALA A 196 -4.99 -7.80 -2.98
C ALA A 196 -5.74 -9.04 -2.56
N ILE A 197 -6.62 -8.87 -1.57
CA ILE A 197 -7.61 -9.84 -1.13
C ILE A 197 -9.00 -9.34 -1.51
N PHE A 198 -9.80 -10.23 -2.08
CA PHE A 198 -11.13 -9.98 -2.61
C PHE A 198 -12.17 -10.75 -1.82
N PHE A 199 -13.26 -10.07 -1.45
CA PHE A 199 -14.37 -10.65 -0.68
C PHE A 199 -15.69 -10.61 -1.44
N GLY A 200 -16.58 -11.52 -1.08
CA GLY A 200 -17.96 -11.58 -1.59
C GLY A 200 -18.01 -11.81 -3.11
N LYS A 201 -18.75 -10.97 -3.84
CA LYS A 201 -18.91 -11.14 -5.30
C LYS A 201 -17.60 -11.05 -6.11
N TYR A 202 -16.56 -10.44 -5.54
CA TYR A 202 -15.29 -10.29 -6.23
C TYR A 202 -14.41 -11.55 -6.24
N ILE A 203 -14.70 -12.56 -5.42
CA ILE A 203 -13.91 -13.79 -5.31
C ILE A 203 -13.77 -14.54 -6.65
N LYS A 204 -14.83 -14.54 -7.46
CA LYS A 204 -14.91 -15.31 -8.72
C LYS A 204 -14.51 -14.50 -9.97
N MET A 205 -13.83 -13.37 -9.80
CA MET A 205 -13.45 -12.50 -10.93
C MET A 205 -12.31 -13.10 -11.77
N LYS A 206 -12.31 -12.81 -13.07
CA LYS A 206 -11.22 -13.19 -13.97
C LYS A 206 -10.06 -12.18 -13.85
N PHE A 207 -9.27 -12.30 -12.80
CA PHE A 207 -8.26 -11.31 -12.40
C PHE A 207 -7.20 -11.05 -13.49
N ASN A 208 -6.77 -12.07 -14.22
CA ASN A 208 -5.79 -11.89 -15.31
C ASN A 208 -6.27 -10.92 -16.40
N LYS A 209 -7.58 -10.84 -16.64
CA LYS A 209 -8.15 -9.88 -17.61
C LYS A 209 -8.09 -8.42 -17.09
N ILE A 210 -8.07 -8.25 -15.78
CA ILE A 210 -8.12 -6.93 -15.12
C ILE A 210 -6.71 -6.45 -14.76
N TYR A 211 -5.91 -7.32 -14.16
CA TYR A 211 -4.61 -6.97 -13.58
C TYR A 211 -3.42 -7.45 -14.43
N GLY A 212 -3.66 -8.24 -15.48
CA GLY A 212 -2.61 -8.83 -16.30
C GLY A 212 -1.97 -10.04 -15.61
N LYS A 213 -0.66 -10.21 -15.75
CA LYS A 213 0.07 -11.38 -15.22
C LYS A 213 0.05 -11.42 -13.69
N ILE A 214 -0.51 -12.51 -13.16
CA ILE A 214 -0.62 -12.79 -11.72
C ILE A 214 0.35 -13.91 -11.37
N GLU A 215 1.06 -13.76 -10.27
CA GLU A 215 1.94 -14.80 -9.73
C GLU A 215 1.13 -15.87 -8.99
N SER A 216 1.60 -17.12 -9.03
CA SER A 216 1.05 -18.14 -8.13
C SER A 216 1.42 -17.81 -6.68
N THR A 217 0.54 -18.16 -5.75
CA THR A 217 0.76 -17.93 -4.31
C THR A 217 2.07 -18.57 -3.82
N LYS A 218 2.39 -19.78 -4.30
CA LYS A 218 3.66 -20.45 -3.97
C LYS A 218 4.88 -19.65 -4.42
N LYS A 219 4.86 -19.14 -5.67
CA LYS A 219 5.94 -18.31 -6.21
C LYS A 219 6.09 -17.02 -5.40
N TYR A 220 4.98 -16.35 -5.10
CA TYR A 220 4.97 -15.14 -4.29
C TYR A 220 5.65 -15.34 -2.94
N PHE A 221 5.26 -16.36 -2.16
CA PHE A 221 5.85 -16.58 -0.85
C PHE A 221 7.34 -16.94 -0.92
N ASN A 222 7.75 -17.79 -1.87
CA ASN A 222 9.15 -18.16 -2.04
C ASN A 222 10.03 -16.96 -2.44
N SER A 223 9.58 -16.17 -3.41
CA SER A 223 10.33 -14.99 -3.87
C SER A 223 10.40 -13.92 -2.78
N SER A 224 9.31 -13.70 -2.03
CA SER A 224 9.27 -12.73 -0.94
C SER A 224 10.20 -13.11 0.21
N ARG A 225 10.21 -14.39 0.59
CA ARG A 225 11.15 -14.91 1.61
C ARG A 225 12.60 -14.66 1.21
N ASN A 226 12.96 -15.03 -0.02
CA ASN A 226 14.32 -14.84 -0.53
C ASN A 226 14.69 -13.34 -0.59
N PHE A 227 13.77 -12.49 -1.02
CA PHE A 227 13.96 -11.06 -1.05
C PHE A 227 14.28 -10.48 0.33
N ILE A 228 13.53 -10.86 1.37
CA ILE A 228 13.77 -10.38 2.74
C ILE A 228 15.11 -10.88 3.28
N LEU A 229 15.44 -12.17 3.10
CA LEU A 229 16.71 -12.74 3.57
C LEU A 229 17.91 -12.02 2.93
N LEU A 230 17.87 -11.80 1.62
CA LEU A 230 18.92 -11.06 0.90
C LEU A 230 19.03 -9.61 1.36
N SER A 231 17.89 -8.93 1.54
CA SER A 231 17.86 -7.54 2.01
C SER A 231 18.46 -7.39 3.40
N GLN A 232 18.08 -8.26 4.34
CA GLN A 232 18.64 -8.28 5.70
C GLN A 232 20.14 -8.59 5.71
N ALA A 233 20.60 -9.55 4.89
CA ALA A 233 22.03 -9.86 4.75
C ALA A 233 22.82 -8.66 4.22
N ASN A 234 22.31 -7.99 3.17
CA ASN A 234 22.92 -6.78 2.61
C ASN A 234 23.00 -5.63 3.63
N ASN A 235 21.96 -5.43 4.43
CA ASN A 235 21.97 -4.39 5.46
C ASN A 235 22.99 -4.68 6.56
N LYS A 236 23.12 -5.92 7.00
CA LYS A 236 24.17 -6.34 7.94
C LYS A 236 25.58 -6.08 7.37
N LEU A 237 25.81 -6.37 6.08
CA LEU A 237 27.08 -6.09 5.41
C LEU A 237 27.35 -4.58 5.31
N LYS A 238 26.37 -3.76 4.94
CA LYS A 238 26.49 -2.29 4.92
C LYS A 238 26.88 -1.72 6.28
N VAL A 239 26.29 -2.22 7.36
CA VAL A 239 26.64 -1.83 8.72
C VAL A 239 28.10 -2.21 9.04
N LYS A 240 28.51 -3.46 8.79
CA LYS A 240 29.90 -3.90 8.99
C LYS A 240 30.89 -3.06 8.20
N LEU A 241 30.62 -2.75 6.93
CA LEU A 241 31.47 -1.90 6.09
C LEU A 241 31.56 -0.45 6.59
N ARG A 242 30.49 0.12 7.13
CA ARG A 242 30.52 1.45 7.78
C ARG A 242 31.41 1.44 9.02
N TRP A 243 31.29 0.42 9.87
CA TRP A 243 32.16 0.25 11.03
C TRP A 243 33.62 0.04 10.64
N SER A 244 33.90 -0.78 9.63
CA SER A 244 35.28 -0.96 9.14
C SER A 244 35.93 0.33 8.61
N LYS A 245 35.15 1.15 7.87
CA LYS A 245 35.59 2.48 7.41
C LYS A 245 35.82 3.44 8.57
N PHE A 246 34.98 3.38 9.61
CA PHE A 246 35.13 4.17 10.83
C PHE A 246 36.43 3.77 11.57
N PHE A 247 36.68 2.47 11.74
CA PHE A 247 37.90 1.98 12.37
C PHE A 247 39.15 2.32 11.53
N LYS A 248 39.11 2.18 10.21
CA LYS A 248 40.22 2.60 9.32
C LYS A 248 40.52 4.11 9.39
N ARG A 249 39.52 4.96 9.59
CA ARG A 249 39.71 6.40 9.79
C ARG A 249 40.32 6.74 11.15
N LYS A 250 39.95 6.01 12.20
CA LYS A 250 40.42 6.27 13.55
C LYS A 250 41.75 5.55 13.87
N TYR A 251 42.03 4.45 13.17
CA TYR A 251 43.25 3.64 13.30
C TYR A 251 43.75 3.28 11.90
N PRO A 252 44.48 4.20 11.22
CA PRO A 252 45.02 3.90 9.90
C PRO A 252 46.19 2.93 10.05
N TYR A 253 45.91 1.63 10.07
CA TYR A 253 46.94 0.62 9.89
C TYR A 253 47.37 0.65 8.43
N LYS A 254 48.63 1.06 8.18
CA LYS A 254 49.30 0.75 6.93
C LYS A 254 49.56 -0.76 6.96
N TYR A 255 48.97 -1.50 6.04
CA TYR A 255 49.42 -2.82 5.65
C TYR A 255 50.29 -2.65 4.42
#